data_5c368429367efe16174d93c6497df614
#
_entry.id   5c368429367efe16174d93c6497df614
#
_cell.length_a   1.000
_cell.length_b   1.000
_cell.length_c   1.000
_cell.angle_alpha   90.00
_cell.angle_beta   90.00
_cell.angle_gamma   90.00
#
_symmetry.space_group_name_H-M   'P 1'
#
loop_
_entity.id
_entity.type
_entity.pdbx_description
1 polymer ?
#
loop_
_entity_poly.entity_id
_entity_poly.type
_entity_poly.pdbx_seq_one_letter_code
_entity_poly.pdbx_strand_id
1 'polypeptide(L)'
;MKDERRKAEQPEVLVGIDVGSTTTKIVVMQTGNSDYKVVFSNYERHHADQLKSVLEILKKFDEKMPGKQVRVCLTGSGAKPIAESLGVPFAQEVAANAIALQKKYEKVGTAIELGGQDAKMIFFKESETDHMRSVSDMRMNGSCAGGTGAFVDEIASVLKVPVEEFNALAAKGEHVYDISGRCGVYAKTDIQPLLNQGAAKEDLALSAFHAIAKQTIGGLAQGLEIESPVAFEGGPLTFNPVLVRVFSERLQLEKEDILIPEHPELMIATGAALSLKEMFAGSKKVAVADILKKLEQIQQQKEEAKKNGTNISLENEEKARPFFASVEEKAAFEKAHEKKKITWKKPQKGEVVRGYLGIDAGSTTTKFVLLSDNEEILDSFYAPNEGDPLKVAKQALIDLRERYKEAGAELEILSAGTTGYGEMLFSKAFDIKNHTVETVAHVRAAEKYIQDASFILDIGGQDMKAIWLENGVITNILLNEACSSGCGSFLENFASSLHIPTKEIAKTAFSSKNPAVLGSRCTVFMNSGIITEQRNGRTSEDIMAGLCRSIIENVFTKVIRVSNLDSLGK
;
A
#
# COMPACT_ATOMS: atom_id res chain seq x y z
N MET A 1 -6.58 69.87 -1.98
CA MET A 1 -7.17 68.75 -1.30
C MET A 1 -7.74 67.81 -2.40
N LYS A 2 -6.99 66.86 -2.83
CA LYS A 2 -7.45 65.82 -3.80
C LYS A 2 -7.94 64.64 -2.98
N ASP A 3 -9.23 64.42 -3.08
CA ASP A 3 -9.94 63.31 -2.49
C ASP A 3 -9.59 62.04 -3.31
N GLU A 4 -8.57 61.31 -2.88
CA GLU A 4 -8.27 59.98 -3.41
C GLU A 4 -9.31 59.02 -2.84
N ARG A 5 -10.45 58.90 -3.52
CA ARG A 5 -11.37 57.81 -3.30
C ARG A 5 -10.63 56.50 -3.54
N ARG A 6 -10.25 55.77 -2.47
CA ARG A 6 -9.88 54.38 -2.53
C ARG A 6 -11.02 53.66 -3.28
N LYS A 7 -10.77 53.29 -4.53
CA LYS A 7 -11.63 52.33 -5.24
C LYS A 7 -11.67 51.10 -4.37
N ALA A 8 -12.84 50.74 -3.82
CA ALA A 8 -13.05 49.47 -3.15
C ALA A 8 -12.63 48.39 -4.14
N GLU A 9 -11.53 47.71 -3.88
CA GLU A 9 -11.10 46.56 -4.68
C GLU A 9 -12.23 45.56 -4.69
N GLN A 10 -12.68 45.16 -5.87
CA GLN A 10 -13.68 44.09 -5.97
C GLN A 10 -13.14 42.85 -5.27
N PRO A 11 -13.97 42.16 -4.44
CA PRO A 11 -13.52 41.01 -3.72
C PRO A 11 -12.97 39.96 -4.69
N GLU A 12 -11.77 39.49 -4.41
CA GLU A 12 -11.08 38.52 -5.23
C GLU A 12 -11.62 37.11 -4.92
N VAL A 13 -11.73 36.28 -5.95
CA VAL A 13 -12.17 34.88 -5.79
C VAL A 13 -10.97 33.96 -5.91
N LEU A 14 -10.68 33.23 -4.83
CA LEU A 14 -9.60 32.26 -4.70
C LEU A 14 -10.18 30.85 -4.74
N VAL A 15 -9.60 30.01 -5.56
CA VAL A 15 -10.03 28.61 -5.73
C VAL A 15 -8.88 27.69 -5.37
N GLY A 16 -9.09 26.84 -4.38
CA GLY A 16 -8.19 25.75 -4.04
C GLY A 16 -8.80 24.41 -4.44
N ILE A 17 -8.07 23.59 -5.18
CA ILE A 17 -8.50 22.26 -5.58
C ILE A 17 -7.48 21.25 -5.08
N ASP A 18 -7.94 20.30 -4.25
CA ASP A 18 -7.14 19.16 -3.81
C ASP A 18 -7.56 17.92 -4.60
N VAL A 19 -6.63 17.40 -5.41
CA VAL A 19 -6.80 16.15 -6.16
C VAL A 19 -5.96 15.07 -5.46
N GLY A 20 -6.57 14.47 -4.45
CA GLY A 20 -5.93 13.38 -3.71
C GLY A 20 -5.93 12.06 -4.48
N SER A 21 -5.52 11.00 -3.82
CA SER A 21 -5.45 9.64 -4.40
C SER A 21 -6.83 8.99 -4.61
N THR A 22 -7.85 9.39 -3.84
CA THR A 22 -9.20 8.80 -3.90
C THR A 22 -10.30 9.82 -4.13
N THR A 23 -10.07 11.09 -3.79
CA THR A 23 -11.08 12.13 -3.76
C THR A 23 -10.58 13.43 -4.37
N THR A 24 -11.52 14.20 -4.95
CA THR A 24 -11.31 15.58 -5.40
C THR A 24 -12.12 16.51 -4.51
N LYS A 25 -11.49 17.60 -4.05
CA LYS A 25 -12.14 18.62 -3.23
C LYS A 25 -11.88 19.99 -3.82
N ILE A 26 -12.84 20.88 -3.67
CA ILE A 26 -12.73 22.29 -4.05
C ILE A 26 -13.20 23.18 -2.91
N VAL A 27 -12.46 24.24 -2.69
CA VAL A 27 -12.86 25.34 -1.81
C VAL A 27 -12.73 26.64 -2.59
N VAL A 28 -13.83 27.40 -2.66
CA VAL A 28 -13.85 28.73 -3.28
C VAL A 28 -14.07 29.77 -2.19
N MET A 29 -13.12 30.68 -2.08
CA MET A 29 -13.14 31.76 -1.11
C MET A 29 -13.27 33.11 -1.78
N GLN A 30 -14.00 34.00 -1.14
CA GLN A 30 -14.07 35.39 -1.50
C GLN A 30 -13.31 36.23 -0.45
N THR A 31 -12.38 37.09 -0.88
CA THR A 31 -11.64 37.93 0.02
C THR A 31 -12.50 39.08 0.53
N GLY A 32 -12.54 39.27 1.85
CA GLY A 32 -13.09 40.47 2.51
C GLY A 32 -11.99 41.48 2.89
N ASN A 33 -12.33 42.49 3.70
CA ASN A 33 -11.39 43.51 4.14
C ASN A 33 -10.28 42.94 5.06
N SER A 34 -10.56 41.86 5.81
CA SER A 34 -9.61 41.23 6.73
C SER A 34 -9.86 39.70 6.88
N ASP A 35 -10.82 39.15 6.15
CA ASP A 35 -11.25 37.78 6.32
C ASP A 35 -11.56 37.10 4.98
N TYR A 36 -11.65 35.76 4.99
CA TYR A 36 -11.97 34.92 3.85
C TYR A 36 -13.30 34.21 4.08
N LYS A 37 -14.27 34.43 3.20
CA LYS A 37 -15.56 33.73 3.25
C LYS A 37 -15.59 32.59 2.23
N VAL A 38 -15.81 31.36 2.68
CA VAL A 38 -16.10 30.24 1.79
C VAL A 38 -17.47 30.47 1.14
N VAL A 39 -17.51 30.53 -0.18
CA VAL A 39 -18.73 30.75 -0.98
C VAL A 39 -19.19 29.52 -1.73
N PHE A 40 -18.29 28.55 -1.92
CA PHE A 40 -18.59 27.25 -2.50
C PHE A 40 -17.56 26.23 -2.02
N SER A 41 -18.02 25.01 -1.76
CA SER A 41 -17.14 23.87 -1.53
C SER A 41 -17.82 22.59 -2.02
N ASN A 42 -17.02 21.60 -2.37
CA ASN A 42 -17.50 20.25 -2.72
C ASN A 42 -16.42 19.23 -2.44
N TYR A 43 -16.86 18.00 -2.14
CA TYR A 43 -16.03 16.83 -1.86
C TYR A 43 -16.64 15.63 -2.59
N GLU A 44 -15.86 14.94 -3.43
CA GLU A 44 -16.35 13.75 -4.14
C GLU A 44 -15.25 12.71 -4.41
N ARG A 45 -15.64 11.45 -4.53
CA ARG A 45 -14.73 10.38 -4.95
C ARG A 45 -14.56 10.41 -6.47
N HIS A 46 -13.31 10.39 -6.96
CA HIS A 46 -13.03 10.44 -8.41
C HIS A 46 -12.99 9.07 -9.08
N HIS A 47 -13.07 7.96 -8.32
CA HIS A 47 -13.09 6.60 -8.88
C HIS A 47 -11.97 6.36 -9.91
N ALA A 48 -10.75 6.83 -9.64
CA ALA A 48 -9.58 6.79 -10.52
C ALA A 48 -9.70 7.61 -11.84
N ASP A 49 -10.66 8.54 -11.96
CA ASP A 49 -10.74 9.49 -13.06
C ASP A 49 -10.64 10.93 -12.53
N GLN A 50 -9.43 11.30 -12.17
CA GLN A 50 -9.11 12.58 -11.53
C GLN A 50 -9.45 13.77 -12.43
N LEU A 51 -9.10 13.71 -13.72
CA LEU A 51 -9.35 14.80 -14.67
C LEU A 51 -10.84 15.07 -14.83
N LYS A 52 -11.65 14.01 -15.01
CA LYS A 52 -13.10 14.10 -15.11
C LYS A 52 -13.71 14.68 -13.83
N SER A 53 -13.25 14.24 -12.67
CA SER A 53 -13.73 14.76 -11.39
C SER A 53 -13.44 16.27 -11.22
N VAL A 54 -12.22 16.71 -11.58
CA VAL A 54 -11.89 18.16 -11.58
C VAL A 54 -12.79 18.95 -12.53
N LEU A 55 -13.07 18.41 -13.71
CA LEU A 55 -13.98 19.04 -14.67
C LEU A 55 -15.39 19.15 -14.11
N GLU A 56 -15.94 18.06 -13.55
CA GLU A 56 -17.29 18.03 -12.98
C GLU A 56 -17.46 18.97 -11.79
N ILE A 57 -16.48 19.01 -10.88
CA ILE A 57 -16.54 19.86 -9.69
C ILE A 57 -16.45 21.37 -10.06
N LEU A 58 -15.66 21.70 -11.07
CA LEU A 58 -15.60 23.05 -11.62
C LEU A 58 -16.87 23.45 -12.38
N LYS A 59 -17.55 22.54 -13.09
CA LYS A 59 -18.85 22.77 -13.70
C LYS A 59 -19.90 23.11 -12.65
N LYS A 60 -19.97 22.35 -11.56
CA LYS A 60 -20.86 22.63 -10.42
C LYS A 60 -20.58 24.02 -9.79
N PHE A 61 -19.32 24.43 -9.76
CA PHE A 61 -18.96 25.77 -9.30
C PHE A 61 -19.42 26.85 -10.29
N ASP A 62 -19.17 26.71 -11.60
CA ASP A 62 -19.57 27.68 -12.62
C ASP A 62 -21.10 27.85 -12.72
N GLU A 63 -21.85 26.75 -12.55
CA GLU A 63 -23.33 26.78 -12.47
C GLU A 63 -23.84 27.64 -11.32
N LYS A 64 -23.17 27.61 -10.15
CA LYS A 64 -23.51 28.43 -8.97
C LYS A 64 -23.08 29.88 -9.07
N MET A 65 -21.94 30.12 -9.70
CA MET A 65 -21.32 31.44 -9.79
C MET A 65 -20.79 31.69 -11.23
N PRO A 66 -21.67 31.85 -12.23
CA PRO A 66 -21.26 31.87 -13.63
C PRO A 66 -20.39 33.09 -13.96
N GLY A 67 -19.47 32.88 -14.93
CA GLY A 67 -18.65 33.94 -15.52
C GLY A 67 -17.61 34.57 -14.59
N LYS A 68 -17.19 33.91 -13.51
CA LYS A 68 -16.21 34.43 -12.57
C LYS A 68 -14.78 34.39 -13.13
N GLN A 69 -14.05 35.47 -12.82
CA GLN A 69 -12.60 35.51 -12.90
C GLN A 69 -12.05 35.07 -11.56
N VAL A 70 -11.19 34.05 -11.56
CA VAL A 70 -10.68 33.41 -10.35
C VAL A 70 -9.15 33.29 -10.40
N ARG A 71 -8.53 33.22 -9.24
CA ARG A 71 -7.17 32.67 -9.10
C ARG A 71 -7.31 31.25 -8.61
N VAL A 72 -6.55 30.32 -9.19
CA VAL A 72 -6.66 28.89 -8.90
C VAL A 72 -5.31 28.35 -8.46
N CYS A 73 -5.30 27.54 -7.41
CA CYS A 73 -4.16 26.74 -6.99
C CYS A 73 -4.60 25.29 -6.82
N LEU A 74 -3.82 24.37 -7.37
CA LEU A 74 -4.03 22.95 -7.20
C LEU A 74 -3.06 22.39 -6.15
N THR A 75 -3.50 21.34 -5.48
CA THR A 75 -2.70 20.54 -4.56
C THR A 75 -3.16 19.08 -4.62
N GLY A 76 -2.44 18.18 -3.99
CA GLY A 76 -2.78 16.76 -3.98
C GLY A 76 -1.89 15.92 -4.89
N SER A 77 -1.80 14.64 -4.59
CA SER A 77 -0.92 13.69 -5.28
C SER A 77 -1.21 13.52 -6.78
N GLY A 78 -2.47 13.75 -7.21
CA GLY A 78 -2.91 13.69 -8.61
C GLY A 78 -2.97 15.03 -9.33
N ALA A 79 -2.67 16.14 -8.66
CA ALA A 79 -2.96 17.49 -9.16
C ALA A 79 -1.87 18.07 -10.06
N LYS A 80 -0.60 17.70 -9.87
CA LYS A 80 0.54 18.36 -10.52
C LYS A 80 0.45 18.36 -12.05
N PRO A 81 0.17 17.23 -12.73
CA PRO A 81 0.05 17.23 -14.19
C PRO A 81 -1.13 18.08 -14.69
N ILE A 82 -2.21 18.15 -13.92
CA ILE A 82 -3.39 18.98 -14.24
C ILE A 82 -3.02 20.47 -14.10
N ALA A 83 -2.34 20.85 -13.01
CA ALA A 83 -1.90 22.23 -12.78
C ALA A 83 -0.95 22.71 -13.87
N GLU A 84 0.02 21.89 -14.27
CA GLU A 84 0.95 22.17 -15.36
C GLU A 84 0.21 22.35 -16.69
N SER A 85 -0.72 21.45 -17.00
CA SER A 85 -1.54 21.53 -18.21
C SER A 85 -2.40 22.79 -18.24
N LEU A 86 -2.93 23.23 -17.10
CA LEU A 86 -3.72 24.46 -16.99
C LEU A 86 -2.86 25.72 -16.93
N GLY A 87 -1.59 25.63 -16.56
CA GLY A 87 -0.70 26.76 -16.34
C GLY A 87 -1.04 27.54 -15.07
N VAL A 88 -1.49 26.83 -14.01
CA VAL A 88 -1.86 27.41 -12.71
C VAL A 88 -0.89 26.92 -11.61
N PRO A 89 -0.76 27.65 -10.49
CA PRO A 89 0.06 27.24 -9.36
C PRO A 89 -0.29 25.87 -8.79
N PHE A 90 0.75 25.16 -8.31
CA PHE A 90 0.66 23.94 -7.55
C PHE A 90 1.32 24.13 -6.18
N ALA A 91 0.60 23.86 -5.10
CA ALA A 91 1.11 23.86 -3.73
C ALA A 91 1.33 22.42 -3.25
N GLN A 92 2.41 22.18 -2.52
CA GLN A 92 2.60 20.89 -1.83
C GLN A 92 1.53 20.74 -0.74
N GLU A 93 0.94 19.55 -0.61
CA GLU A 93 -0.17 19.26 0.31
C GLU A 93 0.12 19.73 1.75
N VAL A 94 1.31 19.42 2.22
CA VAL A 94 1.68 19.73 3.60
C VAL A 94 1.85 21.23 3.81
N ALA A 95 2.44 21.93 2.86
CA ALA A 95 2.54 23.39 2.92
C ALA A 95 1.15 24.03 2.89
N ALA A 96 0.26 23.52 2.02
CA ALA A 96 -1.12 23.97 1.98
C ALA A 96 -1.84 23.74 3.33
N ASN A 97 -1.72 22.53 3.89
CA ASN A 97 -2.33 22.22 5.18
C ASN A 97 -1.80 23.11 6.32
N ALA A 98 -0.49 23.26 6.40
CA ALA A 98 0.13 24.15 7.40
C ALA A 98 -0.38 25.59 7.31
N ILE A 99 -0.51 26.14 6.10
CA ILE A 99 -1.07 27.49 5.89
C ILE A 99 -2.52 27.56 6.38
N ALA A 100 -3.35 26.56 6.08
CA ALA A 100 -4.75 26.56 6.53
C ALA A 100 -4.85 26.54 8.06
N LEU A 101 -4.07 25.68 8.72
CA LEU A 101 -4.04 25.56 10.18
C LEU A 101 -3.54 26.85 10.85
N GLN A 102 -2.40 27.38 10.42
CA GLN A 102 -1.84 28.60 10.98
C GLN A 102 -2.76 29.82 10.84
N LYS A 103 -3.52 29.89 9.73
CA LYS A 103 -4.43 31.04 9.51
C LYS A 103 -5.76 30.92 10.23
N LYS A 104 -6.24 29.69 10.50
CA LYS A 104 -7.57 29.49 11.11
C LYS A 104 -7.51 28.99 12.55
N TYR A 105 -6.41 28.35 12.94
CA TYR A 105 -6.28 27.66 14.23
C TYR A 105 -4.90 27.89 14.85
N GLU A 106 -4.61 29.15 15.22
CA GLU A 106 -3.28 29.60 15.65
C GLU A 106 -2.70 28.82 16.85
N LYS A 107 -3.54 28.19 17.67
CA LYS A 107 -3.10 27.46 18.89
C LYS A 107 -2.78 25.99 18.66
N VAL A 108 -2.98 25.44 17.44
CA VAL A 108 -2.75 24.02 17.18
C VAL A 108 -1.33 23.59 17.54
N GLY A 109 -1.19 22.51 18.31
CA GLY A 109 0.09 21.92 18.67
C GLY A 109 0.52 20.82 17.71
N THR A 110 -0.44 19.95 17.36
CA THR A 110 -0.21 18.85 16.41
C THR A 110 -1.42 18.71 15.52
N ALA A 111 -1.21 18.40 14.23
CA ALA A 111 -2.29 18.01 13.34
C ALA A 111 -2.09 16.55 12.88
N ILE A 112 -3.15 15.76 12.94
CA ILE A 112 -3.23 14.40 12.41
C ILE A 112 -4.20 14.43 11.23
N GLU A 113 -3.67 14.25 10.04
CA GLU A 113 -4.45 14.17 8.80
C GLU A 113 -4.43 12.75 8.26
N LEU A 114 -5.62 12.17 8.07
CA LEU A 114 -5.78 10.89 7.40
C LEU A 114 -6.38 11.10 6.01
N GLY A 115 -5.58 10.83 5.00
CA GLY A 115 -6.00 10.80 3.61
C GLY A 115 -6.54 9.44 3.19
N GLY A 116 -6.89 9.33 1.90
CA GLY A 116 -7.31 8.06 1.30
C GLY A 116 -6.20 7.02 1.25
N GLN A 117 -5.00 7.44 0.88
CA GLN A 117 -3.82 6.56 0.72
C GLN A 117 -2.58 7.04 1.48
N ASP A 118 -2.66 8.12 2.19
CA ASP A 118 -1.59 8.68 3.00
C ASP A 118 -2.10 9.09 4.38
N ALA A 119 -1.17 9.25 5.29
CA ALA A 119 -1.41 9.80 6.61
C ALA A 119 -0.29 10.79 6.92
N LYS A 120 -0.62 11.90 7.52
CA LYS A 120 0.34 12.95 7.86
C LYS A 120 0.19 13.37 9.30
N MET A 121 1.32 13.76 9.90
CA MET A 121 1.36 14.37 11.21
C MET A 121 2.24 15.60 11.12
N ILE A 122 1.70 16.76 11.49
CA ILE A 122 2.38 18.05 11.45
C ILE A 122 2.51 18.53 12.87
N PHE A 123 3.74 18.84 13.26
CA PHE A 123 4.07 19.33 14.59
C PHE A 123 4.34 20.83 14.54
N PHE A 124 3.75 21.57 15.46
CA PHE A 124 3.92 23.01 15.58
C PHE A 124 4.60 23.33 16.90
N LYS A 125 5.53 24.27 16.86
CA LYS A 125 6.17 24.83 18.06
C LYS A 125 5.96 26.33 18.12
N GLU A 126 5.75 26.83 19.33
CA GLU A 126 5.68 28.25 19.62
C GLU A 126 7.08 28.87 19.47
N SER A 127 7.15 29.98 18.75
CA SER A 127 8.36 30.77 18.60
C SER A 127 8.65 31.53 19.89
N GLU A 128 9.89 31.54 20.35
CA GLU A 128 10.31 32.26 21.54
C GLU A 128 10.22 33.78 21.37
N THR A 129 10.16 34.29 20.15
CA THR A 129 10.25 35.73 19.86
C THR A 129 8.91 36.41 19.64
N ASP A 130 7.96 35.72 18.96
CA ASP A 130 6.68 36.32 18.57
C ASP A 130 5.45 35.57 19.06
N HIS A 131 5.66 34.47 19.82
CA HIS A 131 4.63 33.58 20.33
C HIS A 131 3.70 32.97 19.25
N MET A 132 4.11 33.05 17.98
CA MET A 132 3.39 32.40 16.90
C MET A 132 3.85 30.93 16.76
N ARG A 133 2.91 30.03 16.52
CA ARG A 133 3.25 28.63 16.24
C ARG A 133 3.65 28.45 14.77
N SER A 134 4.78 27.81 14.54
CA SER A 134 5.30 27.46 13.22
C SER A 134 5.54 25.96 13.12
N VAL A 135 5.52 25.44 11.90
CA VAL A 135 5.83 24.02 11.65
C VAL A 135 7.25 23.72 12.12
N SER A 136 7.39 22.79 13.06
CA SER A 136 8.69 22.34 13.59
C SER A 136 9.14 21.03 12.98
N ASP A 137 8.21 20.11 12.71
CA ASP A 137 8.49 18.84 12.05
C ASP A 137 7.24 18.35 11.31
N MET A 138 7.44 17.41 10.42
CA MET A 138 6.40 16.84 9.60
C MET A 138 6.74 15.41 9.22
N ARG A 139 5.78 14.54 9.41
CA ARG A 139 5.88 13.12 9.07
C ARG A 139 4.75 12.72 8.13
N MET A 140 5.08 11.90 7.15
CA MET A 140 4.11 11.39 6.19
C MET A 140 4.34 9.91 5.92
N ASN A 141 3.26 9.15 5.90
CA ASN A 141 3.22 7.78 5.41
C ASN A 141 2.39 7.75 4.12
N GLY A 142 3.04 7.73 2.97
CA GLY A 142 2.39 7.61 1.65
C GLY A 142 2.72 6.30 0.93
N SER A 143 3.47 5.40 1.57
CA SER A 143 3.89 4.13 0.97
C SER A 143 3.20 2.90 1.54
N CYS A 144 2.45 3.04 2.65
CA CYS A 144 1.71 1.96 3.29
C CYS A 144 0.27 2.38 3.56
N ALA A 145 -0.69 1.50 3.31
CA ALA A 145 -2.11 1.74 3.59
C ALA A 145 -2.47 1.70 5.09
N GLY A 146 -1.60 1.13 5.92
CA GLY A 146 -1.79 1.11 7.36
C GLY A 146 -1.93 2.53 7.92
N GLY A 147 -3.01 2.77 8.67
CA GLY A 147 -3.30 4.11 9.20
C GLY A 147 -3.95 5.07 8.20
N THR A 148 -4.53 4.61 7.09
CA THR A 148 -5.16 5.46 6.06
C THR A 148 -6.61 5.04 5.77
N GLY A 149 -7.34 5.85 4.99
CA GLY A 149 -8.71 5.53 4.57
C GLY A 149 -8.82 4.23 3.76
N ALA A 150 -7.80 3.91 2.96
CA ALA A 150 -7.76 2.67 2.20
C ALA A 150 -7.76 1.41 3.09
N PHE A 151 -7.23 1.49 4.31
CA PHE A 151 -7.34 0.42 5.29
C PHE A 151 -8.79 0.22 5.75
N VAL A 152 -9.53 1.31 5.96
CA VAL A 152 -10.97 1.24 6.31
C VAL A 152 -11.76 0.60 5.17
N ASP A 153 -11.55 1.04 3.93
CA ASP A 153 -12.20 0.51 2.72
C ASP A 153 -11.94 -1.01 2.59
N GLU A 154 -10.69 -1.46 2.83
CA GLU A 154 -10.31 -2.87 2.76
C GLU A 154 -11.01 -3.72 3.84
N ILE A 155 -11.02 -3.25 5.09
CA ILE A 155 -11.69 -3.99 6.18
C ILE A 155 -13.21 -3.98 5.99
N ALA A 156 -13.81 -2.89 5.53
CA ALA A 156 -15.23 -2.84 5.19
C ALA A 156 -15.59 -3.91 4.13
N SER A 157 -14.72 -4.07 3.12
CA SER A 157 -14.86 -5.12 2.10
C SER A 157 -14.76 -6.53 2.70
N VAL A 158 -13.82 -6.78 3.61
CA VAL A 158 -13.66 -8.08 4.29
C VAL A 158 -14.89 -8.40 5.14
N LEU A 159 -15.43 -7.42 5.86
CA LEU A 159 -16.64 -7.56 6.66
C LEU A 159 -17.93 -7.59 5.83
N LYS A 160 -17.84 -7.30 4.52
CA LYS A 160 -18.98 -7.19 3.58
C LYS A 160 -20.01 -6.17 4.07
N VAL A 161 -19.57 -4.97 4.39
CA VAL A 161 -20.39 -3.82 4.78
C VAL A 161 -20.02 -2.61 3.93
N PRO A 162 -21.00 -1.74 3.60
CA PRO A 162 -20.70 -0.46 2.95
C PRO A 162 -19.78 0.39 3.83
N VAL A 163 -18.81 1.07 3.22
CA VAL A 163 -17.86 1.90 3.99
C VAL A 163 -18.56 3.06 4.71
N GLU A 164 -19.66 3.54 4.17
CA GLU A 164 -20.48 4.59 4.76
C GLU A 164 -21.17 4.15 6.07
N GLU A 165 -21.38 2.85 6.26
CA GLU A 165 -21.97 2.27 7.47
C GLU A 165 -20.92 1.86 8.50
N PHE A 166 -19.63 1.90 8.13
CA PHE A 166 -18.54 1.36 8.94
C PHE A 166 -18.42 2.02 10.33
N ASN A 167 -18.55 3.36 10.37
CA ASN A 167 -18.54 4.10 11.64
C ASN A 167 -19.70 3.70 12.56
N ALA A 168 -20.91 3.56 11.99
CA ALA A 168 -22.10 3.17 12.77
C ALA A 168 -21.99 1.72 13.26
N LEU A 169 -21.31 0.85 12.52
CA LEU A 169 -21.01 -0.50 12.93
C LEU A 169 -20.00 -0.50 14.09
N ALA A 170 -18.87 0.19 13.94
CA ALA A 170 -17.82 0.28 14.96
C ALA A 170 -18.32 0.92 16.28
N ALA A 171 -19.31 1.83 16.20
CA ALA A 171 -19.91 2.46 17.36
C ALA A 171 -20.64 1.48 18.30
N LYS A 172 -21.02 0.30 17.80
CA LYS A 172 -21.71 -0.77 18.54
C LYS A 172 -20.75 -1.81 19.10
N GLY A 173 -19.45 -1.74 18.75
CA GLY A 173 -18.45 -2.67 19.22
C GLY A 173 -18.18 -2.49 20.71
N GLU A 174 -18.04 -3.60 21.42
CA GLU A 174 -17.79 -3.66 22.87
C GLU A 174 -16.42 -4.29 23.17
N HIS A 175 -15.88 -5.09 22.26
CA HIS A 175 -14.62 -5.80 22.43
C HIS A 175 -13.60 -5.39 21.36
N VAL A 176 -12.34 -5.30 21.77
CA VAL A 176 -11.23 -4.96 20.88
C VAL A 176 -10.29 -6.16 20.75
N TYR A 177 -10.18 -6.69 19.54
CA TYR A 177 -9.21 -7.72 19.20
C TYR A 177 -7.90 -7.10 18.75
N ASP A 178 -6.78 -7.79 19.00
CA ASP A 178 -5.48 -7.34 18.46
C ASP A 178 -5.39 -7.71 16.98
N ILE A 179 -5.59 -6.70 16.14
CA ILE A 179 -5.52 -6.79 14.68
C ILE A 179 -4.29 -6.02 14.21
N SER A 180 -3.59 -6.56 13.23
CA SER A 180 -2.45 -5.88 12.61
C SER A 180 -2.89 -4.59 11.92
N GLY A 181 -2.42 -3.46 12.40
CA GLY A 181 -2.61 -2.14 11.76
C GLY A 181 -1.65 -1.87 10.61
N ARG A 182 -0.68 -2.76 10.35
CA ARG A 182 0.40 -2.52 9.40
C ARG A 182 -0.04 -2.60 7.95
N CYS A 183 -0.92 -3.53 7.60
CA CYS A 183 -1.36 -3.74 6.22
C CYS A 183 -2.75 -4.39 6.19
N GLY A 184 -3.65 -3.90 5.34
CA GLY A 184 -4.99 -4.48 5.16
C GLY A 184 -4.96 -5.95 4.74
N VAL A 185 -3.93 -6.39 4.01
CA VAL A 185 -3.73 -7.80 3.64
C VAL A 185 -3.49 -8.67 4.88
N TYR A 186 -2.63 -8.22 5.79
CA TYR A 186 -2.38 -8.96 7.05
C TYR A 186 -3.55 -8.85 8.02
N ALA A 187 -4.20 -7.69 8.11
CA ALA A 187 -5.41 -7.53 8.90
C ALA A 187 -6.52 -8.50 8.46
N LYS A 188 -6.66 -8.77 7.16
CA LYS A 188 -7.56 -9.80 6.64
C LYS A 188 -7.21 -11.19 7.18
N THR A 189 -5.92 -11.51 7.28
CA THR A 189 -5.45 -12.79 7.84
C THR A 189 -5.80 -12.92 9.33
N ASP A 190 -5.79 -11.81 10.08
CA ASP A 190 -6.20 -11.79 11.50
C ASP A 190 -7.73 -11.82 11.66
N ILE A 191 -8.44 -11.09 10.81
CA ILE A 191 -9.90 -10.94 10.89
C ILE A 191 -10.63 -12.22 10.46
N GLN A 192 -10.16 -12.91 9.43
CA GLN A 192 -10.87 -14.07 8.88
C GLN A 192 -11.03 -15.22 9.89
N PRO A 193 -10.00 -15.62 10.66
CA PRO A 193 -10.17 -16.59 11.74
C PRO A 193 -11.15 -16.13 12.82
N LEU A 194 -11.12 -14.84 13.21
CA LEU A 194 -12.03 -14.29 14.19
C LEU A 194 -13.49 -14.35 13.72
N LEU A 195 -13.76 -14.00 12.45
CA LEU A 195 -15.08 -14.17 11.83
C LEU A 195 -15.54 -15.62 11.86
N ASN A 196 -14.65 -16.56 11.52
CA ASN A 196 -14.95 -18.00 11.52
C ASN A 196 -15.23 -18.52 12.94
N GLN A 197 -14.68 -17.87 13.96
CA GLN A 197 -14.94 -18.18 15.38
C GLN A 197 -16.20 -17.48 15.91
N GLY A 198 -16.89 -16.68 15.10
CA GLY A 198 -18.13 -16.02 15.47
C GLY A 198 -17.95 -14.64 16.14
N ALA A 199 -16.78 -14.01 15.99
CA ALA A 199 -16.58 -12.64 16.45
C ALA A 199 -17.58 -11.69 15.77
N ALA A 200 -18.14 -10.75 16.54
CA ALA A 200 -19.09 -9.78 16.03
C ALA A 200 -18.41 -8.81 15.05
N LYS A 201 -19.08 -8.46 13.97
CA LYS A 201 -18.54 -7.51 12.98
C LYS A 201 -18.32 -6.12 13.57
N GLU A 202 -19.15 -5.75 14.54
CA GLU A 202 -19.08 -4.52 15.33
C GLU A 202 -17.74 -4.41 16.05
N ASP A 203 -17.35 -5.49 16.74
CA ASP A 203 -16.10 -5.58 17.47
C ASP A 203 -14.88 -5.55 16.53
N LEU A 204 -14.98 -6.21 15.39
CA LEU A 204 -13.93 -6.20 14.38
C LEU A 204 -13.77 -4.82 13.72
N ALA A 205 -14.87 -4.10 13.49
CA ALA A 205 -14.83 -2.73 12.98
C ALA A 205 -14.20 -1.76 13.98
N LEU A 206 -14.56 -1.88 15.27
CA LEU A 206 -13.93 -1.11 16.35
C LEU A 206 -12.44 -1.46 16.47
N SER A 207 -12.10 -2.74 16.42
CA SER A 207 -10.70 -3.21 16.47
C SER A 207 -9.87 -2.65 15.31
N ALA A 208 -10.45 -2.52 14.12
CA ALA A 208 -9.78 -1.90 12.97
C ALA A 208 -9.45 -0.41 13.23
N PHE A 209 -10.33 0.34 13.89
CA PHE A 209 -10.05 1.72 14.29
C PHE A 209 -8.93 1.83 15.32
N HIS A 210 -8.88 0.92 16.29
CA HIS A 210 -7.76 0.83 17.23
C HIS A 210 -6.44 0.49 16.53
N ALA A 211 -6.48 -0.39 15.53
CA ALA A 211 -5.32 -0.74 14.71
C ALA A 211 -4.81 0.46 13.89
N ILE A 212 -5.72 1.25 13.28
CA ILE A 212 -5.38 2.48 12.55
C ILE A 212 -4.69 3.48 13.49
N ALA A 213 -5.29 3.78 14.63
CA ALA A 213 -4.73 4.76 15.57
C ALA A 213 -3.35 4.32 16.09
N LYS A 214 -3.21 3.03 16.48
CA LYS A 214 -1.93 2.44 16.90
C LYS A 214 -0.85 2.59 15.81
N GLN A 215 -1.20 2.29 14.57
CA GLN A 215 -0.27 2.35 13.44
C GLN A 215 0.12 3.78 13.08
N THR A 216 -0.84 4.71 13.04
CA THR A 216 -0.60 6.11 12.71
C THR A 216 0.28 6.77 13.75
N ILE A 217 -0.06 6.65 15.03
CA ILE A 217 0.74 7.23 16.13
C ILE A 217 2.14 6.62 16.14
N GLY A 218 2.24 5.29 16.19
CA GLY A 218 3.54 4.61 16.27
C GLY A 218 4.43 4.81 15.02
N GLY A 219 3.81 4.92 13.84
CA GLY A 219 4.52 5.10 12.58
C GLY A 219 4.95 6.55 12.30
N LEU A 220 4.20 7.54 12.76
CA LEU A 220 4.45 8.95 12.42
C LEU A 220 5.05 9.75 13.58
N ALA A 221 4.64 9.52 14.82
CA ALA A 221 5.22 10.26 15.94
C ALA A 221 6.71 9.93 16.14
N GLN A 222 7.08 8.66 16.06
CA GLN A 222 8.48 8.19 16.13
C GLN A 222 9.31 8.86 17.23
N GLY A 223 8.70 9.02 18.42
CA GLY A 223 9.34 9.64 19.58
C GLY A 223 9.20 11.15 19.68
N LEU A 224 8.57 11.82 18.70
CA LEU A 224 8.18 13.21 18.83
C LEU A 224 6.98 13.33 19.78
N GLU A 225 6.97 14.39 20.57
CA GLU A 225 5.86 14.72 21.46
C GLU A 225 4.66 15.24 20.67
N ILE A 226 3.47 14.72 20.96
CA ILE A 226 2.22 15.17 20.37
C ILE A 226 1.64 16.25 21.30
N GLU A 227 1.89 17.50 20.96
CA GLU A 227 1.43 18.64 21.73
C GLU A 227 -0.04 18.96 21.45
N SER A 228 -0.80 19.30 22.50
CA SER A 228 -2.18 19.80 22.41
C SER A 228 -2.22 21.29 22.06
N PRO A 229 -3.35 21.78 21.49
CA PRO A 229 -4.48 21.03 20.93
C PRO A 229 -4.14 20.22 19.70
N VAL A 230 -4.74 19.02 19.59
CA VAL A 230 -4.54 18.12 18.45
C VAL A 230 -5.66 18.32 17.43
N ALA A 231 -5.32 18.75 16.22
CA ALA A 231 -6.28 18.88 15.12
C ALA A 231 -6.44 17.54 14.40
N PHE A 232 -7.69 17.12 14.19
CA PHE A 232 -8.05 15.91 13.44
C PHE A 232 -8.66 16.28 12.10
N GLU A 233 -8.02 15.84 10.98
CA GLU A 233 -8.32 16.28 9.63
C GLU A 233 -8.40 15.13 8.63
N GLY A 234 -8.97 15.41 7.46
CA GLY A 234 -9.10 14.46 6.37
C GLY A 234 -10.39 13.65 6.42
N GLY A 235 -10.76 13.06 5.27
CA GLY A 235 -12.02 12.35 5.10
C GLY A 235 -12.25 11.21 6.10
N PRO A 236 -11.30 10.29 6.32
CA PRO A 236 -11.45 9.22 7.30
C PRO A 236 -11.79 9.69 8.70
N LEU A 237 -11.23 10.79 9.19
CA LEU A 237 -11.52 11.35 10.50
C LEU A 237 -12.83 12.14 10.52
N THR A 238 -13.18 12.80 9.41
CA THR A 238 -14.46 13.52 9.27
C THR A 238 -15.66 12.60 9.30
N PHE A 239 -15.60 11.49 8.56
CA PHE A 239 -16.73 10.58 8.41
C PHE A 239 -16.78 9.45 9.44
N ASN A 240 -15.74 9.33 10.29
CA ASN A 240 -15.68 8.33 11.35
C ASN A 240 -15.39 8.95 12.72
N PRO A 241 -16.38 9.58 13.39
CA PRO A 241 -16.20 10.14 14.73
C PRO A 241 -15.71 9.13 15.78
N VAL A 242 -16.05 7.84 15.62
CA VAL A 242 -15.54 6.77 16.50
C VAL A 242 -14.01 6.65 16.37
N LEU A 243 -13.46 6.84 15.17
CA LEU A 243 -12.02 6.82 14.98
C LEU A 243 -11.33 8.00 15.69
N VAL A 244 -11.93 9.19 15.64
CA VAL A 244 -11.43 10.35 16.42
C VAL A 244 -11.44 10.06 17.92
N ARG A 245 -12.52 9.46 18.42
CA ARG A 245 -12.61 9.02 19.83
C ARG A 245 -11.47 8.05 20.17
N VAL A 246 -11.22 7.03 19.33
CA VAL A 246 -10.16 6.05 19.54
C VAL A 246 -8.77 6.71 19.57
N PHE A 247 -8.51 7.69 18.70
CA PHE A 247 -7.28 8.49 18.77
C PHE A 247 -7.18 9.27 20.08
N SER A 248 -8.25 9.94 20.48
CA SER A 248 -8.29 10.76 21.69
C SER A 248 -8.05 9.91 22.94
N GLU A 249 -8.70 8.76 23.06
CA GLU A 249 -8.50 7.81 24.15
C GLU A 249 -7.04 7.30 24.19
N ARG A 250 -6.46 6.96 23.06
CA ARG A 250 -5.08 6.47 22.98
C ARG A 250 -4.03 7.53 23.31
N LEU A 251 -4.29 8.78 22.95
CA LEU A 251 -3.45 9.93 23.25
C LEU A 251 -3.75 10.56 24.61
N GLN A 252 -4.76 10.05 25.34
CA GLN A 252 -5.21 10.56 26.63
C GLN A 252 -5.57 12.05 26.58
N LEU A 253 -6.25 12.47 25.49
CA LEU A 253 -6.65 13.87 25.28
C LEU A 253 -7.93 14.17 26.06
N GLU A 254 -7.93 15.30 26.76
CA GLU A 254 -9.14 15.87 27.31
C GLU A 254 -9.94 16.62 26.21
N LYS A 255 -11.17 17.01 26.52
CA LYS A 255 -12.05 17.65 25.53
C LYS A 255 -11.48 18.94 24.94
N GLU A 256 -10.78 19.71 25.78
CA GLU A 256 -10.13 20.96 25.44
C GLU A 256 -8.90 20.79 24.53
N ASP A 257 -8.32 19.58 24.53
CA ASP A 257 -7.15 19.21 23.72
C ASP A 257 -7.53 18.78 22.30
N ILE A 258 -8.82 18.56 22.04
CA ILE A 258 -9.33 18.08 20.77
C ILE A 258 -9.79 19.25 19.91
N LEU A 259 -9.19 19.41 18.74
CA LEU A 259 -9.58 20.39 17.76
C LEU A 259 -10.15 19.70 16.52
N ILE A 260 -11.43 19.95 16.24
CA ILE A 260 -12.06 19.50 14.99
C ILE A 260 -12.32 20.75 14.14
N PRO A 261 -11.63 20.92 13.01
CA PRO A 261 -11.91 22.03 12.10
C PRO A 261 -13.37 22.02 11.60
N GLU A 262 -13.87 23.17 11.17
CA GLU A 262 -15.25 23.31 10.67
C GLU A 262 -15.54 22.36 9.48
N HIS A 263 -14.54 22.18 8.60
CA HIS A 263 -14.58 21.27 7.46
C HIS A 263 -13.25 20.50 7.38
N PRO A 264 -13.04 19.46 8.23
CA PRO A 264 -11.76 18.78 8.33
C PRO A 264 -11.32 18.14 7.02
N GLU A 265 -12.28 17.68 6.20
CA GLU A 265 -12.06 17.07 4.88
C GLU A 265 -11.60 18.07 3.81
N LEU A 266 -11.78 19.37 4.05
CA LEU A 266 -11.48 20.43 3.09
C LEU A 266 -10.24 21.25 3.45
N MET A 267 -9.55 20.92 4.55
CA MET A 267 -8.44 21.74 5.05
C MET A 267 -7.32 21.91 4.03
N ILE A 268 -6.93 20.87 3.32
CA ILE A 268 -5.88 20.94 2.30
C ILE A 268 -6.31 21.82 1.10
N ALA A 269 -7.55 21.69 0.63
CA ALA A 269 -8.09 22.56 -0.43
C ALA A 269 -8.21 24.02 0.03
N THR A 270 -8.57 24.23 1.31
CA THR A 270 -8.57 25.55 1.95
C THR A 270 -7.17 26.16 1.92
N GLY A 271 -6.17 25.38 2.30
CA GLY A 271 -4.78 25.82 2.27
C GLY A 271 -4.26 26.12 0.86
N ALA A 272 -4.68 25.35 -0.13
CA ALA A 272 -4.36 25.63 -1.54
C ALA A 272 -4.94 27.00 -1.97
N ALA A 273 -6.18 27.32 -1.60
CA ALA A 273 -6.76 28.64 -1.86
C ALA A 273 -5.98 29.77 -1.15
N LEU A 274 -5.63 29.58 0.12
CA LEU A 274 -4.85 30.55 0.90
C LEU A 274 -3.42 30.71 0.37
N SER A 275 -2.81 29.66 -0.16
CA SER A 275 -1.47 29.71 -0.79
C SER A 275 -1.38 30.70 -1.94
N LEU A 276 -2.50 31.04 -2.58
CA LEU A 276 -2.57 32.09 -3.60
C LEU A 276 -2.22 33.49 -3.08
N LYS A 277 -2.39 33.72 -1.78
CA LYS A 277 -1.98 34.97 -1.14
C LYS A 277 -0.58 34.86 -0.53
N GLU A 278 -0.30 33.77 0.13
CA GLU A 278 0.92 33.57 0.91
C GLU A 278 2.14 33.23 0.03
N MET A 279 1.96 32.37 -0.97
CA MET A 279 3.07 31.83 -1.79
C MET A 279 3.03 32.32 -3.25
N PHE A 280 1.83 32.53 -3.80
CA PHE A 280 1.63 32.80 -5.23
C PHE A 280 0.93 34.16 -5.49
N ALA A 281 1.29 35.19 -4.74
CA ALA A 281 0.64 36.49 -4.83
C ALA A 281 0.56 37.08 -6.25
N GLY A 282 1.53 36.78 -7.12
CA GLY A 282 1.59 37.20 -8.51
C GLY A 282 0.83 36.35 -9.52
N SER A 283 0.11 35.26 -9.09
CA SER A 283 -0.62 34.40 -10.01
C SER A 283 -1.77 35.13 -10.72
N LYS A 284 -1.96 34.82 -12.01
CA LYS A 284 -2.94 35.50 -12.87
C LYS A 284 -4.37 35.05 -12.55
N LYS A 285 -5.33 35.98 -12.77
CA LYS A 285 -6.76 35.62 -12.81
C LYS A 285 -7.06 34.96 -14.15
N VAL A 286 -7.89 33.92 -14.12
CA VAL A 286 -8.36 33.15 -15.29
C VAL A 286 -9.88 33.04 -15.24
N ALA A 287 -10.53 33.06 -16.40
CA ALA A 287 -11.97 32.79 -16.45
C ALA A 287 -12.23 31.29 -16.21
N VAL A 288 -13.21 30.96 -15.39
CA VAL A 288 -13.60 29.55 -15.16
C VAL A 288 -13.95 28.86 -16.48
N ALA A 289 -14.63 29.56 -17.39
CA ALA A 289 -14.95 29.04 -18.71
C ALA A 289 -13.71 28.61 -19.54
N ASP A 290 -12.58 29.35 -19.42
CA ASP A 290 -11.35 28.99 -20.12
C ASP A 290 -10.70 27.73 -19.53
N ILE A 291 -10.76 27.57 -18.21
CA ILE A 291 -10.30 26.37 -17.52
C ILE A 291 -11.14 25.16 -17.96
N LEU A 292 -12.47 25.28 -17.92
CA LEU A 292 -13.39 24.22 -18.33
C LEU A 292 -13.13 23.79 -19.78
N LYS A 293 -13.04 24.74 -20.70
CA LYS A 293 -12.73 24.47 -22.11
C LYS A 293 -11.42 23.69 -22.29
N LYS A 294 -10.40 24.07 -21.54
CA LYS A 294 -9.07 23.42 -21.61
C LYS A 294 -9.12 21.99 -21.05
N LEU A 295 -9.82 21.77 -19.93
CA LEU A 295 -10.02 20.44 -19.36
C LEU A 295 -10.85 19.53 -20.30
N GLU A 296 -11.89 20.06 -20.94
CA GLU A 296 -12.70 19.32 -21.94
C GLU A 296 -11.86 18.91 -23.14
N GLN A 297 -10.98 19.77 -23.64
CA GLN A 297 -10.05 19.44 -24.71
C GLN A 297 -9.10 18.30 -24.31
N ILE A 298 -8.52 18.35 -23.11
CA ILE A 298 -7.63 17.31 -22.58
C ILE A 298 -8.42 15.98 -22.45
N GLN A 299 -9.63 16.03 -21.95
CA GLN A 299 -10.50 14.85 -21.79
C GLN A 299 -10.84 14.23 -23.14
N GLN A 300 -11.20 15.01 -24.15
CA GLN A 300 -11.46 14.53 -25.51
C GLN A 300 -10.23 13.87 -26.13
N GLN A 301 -9.05 14.50 -25.99
CA GLN A 301 -7.79 13.91 -26.48
C GLN A 301 -7.49 12.56 -25.82
N LYS A 302 -7.75 12.42 -24.50
CA LYS A 302 -7.63 11.15 -23.78
C LYS A 302 -8.58 10.08 -24.33
N GLU A 303 -9.83 10.45 -24.59
CA GLU A 303 -10.84 9.51 -25.13
C GLU A 303 -10.54 9.07 -26.56
N GLU A 304 -10.07 9.98 -27.41
CA GLU A 304 -9.64 9.67 -28.78
C GLU A 304 -8.41 8.76 -28.80
N ALA A 305 -7.43 9.04 -27.95
CA ALA A 305 -6.24 8.20 -27.82
C ALA A 305 -6.61 6.78 -27.35
N LYS A 306 -7.55 6.68 -26.41
CA LYS A 306 -8.08 5.38 -25.93
C LYS A 306 -8.76 4.60 -27.07
N LYS A 307 -9.57 5.25 -27.89
CA LYS A 307 -10.21 4.62 -29.07
C LYS A 307 -9.19 4.13 -30.10
N ASN A 308 -8.07 4.83 -30.25
CA ASN A 308 -7.02 4.51 -31.19
C ASN A 308 -5.96 3.53 -30.61
N GLY A 309 -6.17 2.99 -29.40
CA GLY A 309 -5.22 2.09 -28.74
C GLY A 309 -3.90 2.77 -28.33
N THR A 310 -3.87 4.11 -28.30
CA THR A 310 -2.74 4.91 -27.82
C THR A 310 -3.12 5.55 -26.49
N ASN A 311 -2.22 5.50 -25.50
CA ASN A 311 -2.40 6.21 -24.24
C ASN A 311 -1.78 7.60 -24.33
N ILE A 312 -2.54 8.63 -23.96
CA ILE A 312 -2.00 9.92 -23.56
C ILE A 312 -1.96 9.92 -22.03
N SER A 313 -0.81 9.59 -21.47
CA SER A 313 -0.50 9.90 -20.07
C SER A 313 -0.18 11.40 -19.98
N LEU A 314 -0.69 12.07 -18.95
CA LEU A 314 -0.28 13.44 -18.61
C LEU A 314 1.15 13.46 -18.01
N GLU A 315 1.64 12.29 -17.60
CA GLU A 315 3.04 12.05 -17.21
C GLU A 315 3.78 11.41 -18.39
N ASN A 316 5.06 11.75 -18.59
CA ASN A 316 5.95 11.06 -19.52
C ASN A 316 6.20 9.64 -18.99
N GLU A 317 5.25 8.71 -19.24
CA GLU A 317 5.44 7.31 -18.90
C GLU A 317 6.50 6.72 -19.85
N GLU A 318 7.63 6.31 -19.28
CA GLU A 318 8.52 5.37 -19.95
C GLU A 318 7.71 4.11 -20.30
N LYS A 319 7.52 3.85 -21.59
CA LYS A 319 6.86 2.61 -22.02
C LYS A 319 7.67 1.42 -21.51
N ALA A 320 7.10 0.67 -20.60
CA ALA A 320 7.73 -0.54 -20.12
C ALA A 320 7.90 -1.54 -21.27
N ARG A 321 9.13 -2.04 -21.48
CA ARG A 321 9.41 -3.03 -22.51
C ARG A 321 8.82 -4.39 -22.12
N PRO A 322 8.42 -5.25 -23.06
CA PRO A 322 8.12 -6.65 -22.79
C PRO A 322 9.26 -7.34 -22.03
N PHE A 323 8.99 -8.47 -21.37
CA PHE A 323 10.03 -9.24 -20.70
C PHE A 323 11.07 -9.80 -21.68
N PHE A 324 10.65 -10.12 -22.88
CA PHE A 324 11.52 -10.64 -23.95
C PHE A 324 11.36 -9.81 -25.21
N ALA A 325 12.48 -9.50 -25.85
CA ALA A 325 12.51 -8.78 -27.12
C ALA A 325 12.12 -9.69 -28.31
N SER A 326 12.30 -11.01 -28.19
CA SER A 326 11.97 -11.97 -29.24
C SER A 326 11.50 -13.32 -28.66
N VAL A 327 10.91 -14.15 -29.53
CA VAL A 327 10.49 -15.52 -29.20
C VAL A 327 11.69 -16.40 -28.87
N GLU A 328 12.82 -16.17 -29.58
CA GLU A 328 14.07 -16.91 -29.39
C GLU A 328 14.68 -16.61 -28.01
N GLU A 329 14.67 -15.34 -27.58
CA GLU A 329 15.13 -14.94 -26.25
C GLU A 329 14.27 -15.61 -25.16
N LYS A 330 12.95 -15.62 -25.32
CA LYS A 330 12.04 -16.31 -24.41
C LYS A 330 12.34 -17.80 -24.34
N ALA A 331 12.50 -18.46 -25.49
CA ALA A 331 12.78 -19.89 -25.56
C ALA A 331 14.14 -20.23 -24.91
N ALA A 332 15.16 -19.38 -25.12
CA ALA A 332 16.47 -19.53 -24.49
C ALA A 332 16.38 -19.41 -22.96
N PHE A 333 15.62 -18.41 -22.46
CA PHE A 333 15.37 -18.23 -21.05
C PHE A 333 14.64 -19.43 -20.44
N GLU A 334 13.54 -19.87 -21.05
CA GLU A 334 12.75 -21.03 -20.58
C GLU A 334 13.59 -22.30 -20.52
N LYS A 335 14.46 -22.52 -21.54
CA LYS A 335 15.38 -23.66 -21.57
C LYS A 335 16.45 -23.58 -20.47
N ALA A 336 17.02 -22.39 -20.24
CA ALA A 336 18.03 -22.17 -19.20
C ALA A 336 17.48 -22.35 -17.79
N HIS A 337 16.16 -22.07 -17.60
CA HIS A 337 15.46 -22.13 -16.31
C HIS A 337 14.48 -23.30 -16.22
N GLU A 338 14.64 -24.32 -17.07
CA GLU A 338 13.81 -25.53 -17.02
C GLU A 338 13.94 -26.19 -15.66
N LYS A 339 12.80 -26.35 -14.97
CA LYS A 339 12.78 -27.01 -13.65
C LYS A 339 13.11 -28.49 -13.80
N LYS A 340 14.21 -28.91 -13.22
CA LYS A 340 14.49 -30.33 -13.04
C LYS A 340 13.43 -30.94 -12.15
N LYS A 341 12.65 -31.86 -12.68
CA LYS A 341 11.67 -32.61 -11.89
C LYS A 341 12.41 -33.54 -10.94
N ILE A 342 12.12 -33.43 -9.66
CA ILE A 342 12.50 -34.43 -8.67
C ILE A 342 11.67 -35.65 -8.99
N THR A 343 12.32 -36.71 -9.44
CA THR A 343 11.64 -37.98 -9.79
C THR A 343 11.80 -38.91 -8.60
N TRP A 344 10.68 -39.26 -7.97
CA TRP A 344 10.68 -40.27 -6.94
C TRP A 344 11.18 -41.61 -7.50
N LYS A 345 12.25 -42.15 -6.92
CA LYS A 345 12.78 -43.46 -7.25
C LYS A 345 12.00 -44.46 -6.42
N LYS A 346 11.11 -45.23 -7.07
CA LYS A 346 10.36 -46.29 -6.41
C LYS A 346 11.36 -47.33 -5.83
N PRO A 347 11.34 -47.58 -4.51
CA PRO A 347 12.24 -48.54 -3.88
C PRO A 347 11.95 -49.95 -4.33
N GLN A 348 12.92 -50.85 -4.16
CA GLN A 348 12.74 -52.28 -4.45
C GLN A 348 11.92 -52.96 -3.35
N LYS A 349 11.19 -53.99 -3.69
CA LYS A 349 10.45 -54.78 -2.71
C LYS A 349 11.41 -55.43 -1.69
N GLY A 350 11.15 -55.20 -0.40
CA GLY A 350 11.98 -55.65 0.71
C GLY A 350 13.17 -54.75 1.03
N GLU A 351 13.29 -53.59 0.34
CA GLU A 351 14.32 -52.59 0.63
C GLU A 351 13.99 -51.82 1.92
N VAL A 352 15.00 -51.59 2.76
CA VAL A 352 14.91 -50.65 3.89
C VAL A 352 15.51 -49.35 3.45
N VAL A 353 14.67 -48.33 3.22
CA VAL A 353 15.09 -46.99 2.83
C VAL A 353 15.27 -46.14 4.07
N ARG A 354 16.51 -45.68 4.30
CA ARG A 354 16.87 -44.81 5.43
C ARG A 354 16.98 -43.36 4.99
N GLY A 355 16.47 -42.46 5.80
CA GLY A 355 16.56 -41.06 5.45
C GLY A 355 16.35 -40.07 6.58
N TYR A 356 16.67 -38.82 6.29
CA TYR A 356 16.49 -37.66 7.16
C TYR A 356 15.36 -36.80 6.64
N LEU A 357 14.41 -36.44 7.52
CA LEU A 357 13.24 -35.67 7.16
C LEU A 357 13.38 -34.22 7.60
N GLY A 358 13.40 -33.30 6.64
CA GLY A 358 13.31 -31.85 6.89
C GLY A 358 11.89 -31.36 6.62
N ILE A 359 11.30 -30.61 7.54
CA ILE A 359 9.96 -30.03 7.41
C ILE A 359 10.08 -28.50 7.51
N ASP A 360 9.64 -27.79 6.45
CA ASP A 360 9.49 -26.34 6.46
C ASP A 360 8.01 -26.01 6.68
N ALA A 361 7.73 -25.45 7.85
CA ALA A 361 6.41 -24.98 8.27
C ALA A 361 6.27 -23.49 7.95
N GLY A 362 6.10 -23.14 6.67
CA GLY A 362 5.95 -21.77 6.22
C GLY A 362 4.60 -21.17 6.60
N SER A 363 4.49 -19.85 6.51
CA SER A 363 3.26 -19.09 6.83
C SER A 363 2.07 -19.45 5.90
N THR A 364 2.34 -19.76 4.63
CA THR A 364 1.31 -20.05 3.61
C THR A 364 1.35 -21.48 3.10
N THR A 365 2.49 -22.15 3.23
CA THR A 365 2.72 -23.49 2.65
C THR A 365 3.46 -24.39 3.61
N THR A 366 3.18 -25.69 3.55
CA THR A 366 3.92 -26.74 4.25
C THR A 366 4.70 -27.56 3.23
N LYS A 367 5.97 -27.83 3.55
CA LYS A 367 6.86 -28.60 2.69
C LYS A 367 7.62 -29.64 3.51
N PHE A 368 7.98 -30.75 2.90
CA PHE A 368 9.02 -31.61 3.43
C PHE A 368 9.94 -32.12 2.34
N VAL A 369 11.15 -32.50 2.77
CA VAL A 369 12.14 -33.18 1.94
C VAL A 369 12.69 -34.36 2.74
N LEU A 370 12.76 -35.54 2.12
CA LEU A 370 13.43 -36.69 2.64
C LEU A 370 14.77 -36.86 1.92
N LEU A 371 15.87 -36.87 2.68
CA LEU A 371 17.24 -37.01 2.17
C LEU A 371 17.83 -38.36 2.55
N SER A 372 18.64 -38.92 1.67
CA SER A 372 19.53 -40.09 1.98
C SER A 372 20.74 -39.65 2.78
N ASP A 373 21.56 -40.64 3.24
CA ASP A 373 22.85 -40.42 3.88
C ASP A 373 23.85 -39.62 3.00
N ASN A 374 23.70 -39.69 1.69
CA ASN A 374 24.49 -38.92 0.72
C ASN A 374 23.83 -37.59 0.35
N GLU A 375 22.83 -37.17 1.11
CA GLU A 375 22.07 -35.92 0.89
C GLU A 375 21.37 -35.85 -0.48
N GLU A 376 21.07 -36.98 -1.08
CA GLU A 376 20.19 -37.05 -2.28
C GLU A 376 18.74 -36.92 -1.87
N ILE A 377 17.94 -36.20 -2.64
CA ILE A 377 16.49 -36.07 -2.39
C ILE A 377 15.81 -37.40 -2.79
N LEU A 378 15.31 -38.13 -1.80
CA LEU A 378 14.57 -39.36 -1.98
C LEU A 378 13.09 -39.10 -2.27
N ASP A 379 12.51 -38.12 -1.59
CA ASP A 379 11.11 -37.71 -1.73
C ASP A 379 10.90 -36.27 -1.32
N SER A 380 9.82 -35.66 -1.77
CA SER A 380 9.47 -34.28 -1.42
C SER A 380 7.97 -34.02 -1.50
N PHE A 381 7.51 -33.05 -0.72
CA PHE A 381 6.13 -32.60 -0.69
C PHE A 381 6.07 -31.06 -0.63
N TYR A 382 5.07 -30.49 -1.26
CA TYR A 382 4.78 -29.07 -1.22
C TYR A 382 3.28 -28.85 -1.40
N ALA A 383 2.63 -28.19 -0.43
CA ALA A 383 1.22 -27.83 -0.54
C ALA A 383 0.88 -26.54 0.23
N PRO A 384 -0.19 -25.82 -0.17
CA PRO A 384 -0.78 -24.75 0.63
C PRO A 384 -1.28 -25.25 1.98
N ASN A 385 -1.22 -24.39 3.00
CA ASN A 385 -1.65 -24.72 4.38
C ASN A 385 -3.18 -24.87 4.52
N GLU A 386 -3.97 -24.29 3.62
CA GLU A 386 -5.45 -24.31 3.64
C GLU A 386 -6.06 -23.90 5.01
N GLY A 387 -5.33 -23.11 5.79
CA GLY A 387 -5.72 -22.68 7.13
C GLY A 387 -5.44 -23.68 8.26
N ASP A 388 -4.96 -24.90 7.96
CA ASP A 388 -4.59 -25.91 8.95
C ASP A 388 -3.30 -26.65 8.54
N PRO A 389 -2.13 -26.07 8.81
CA PRO A 389 -0.84 -26.63 8.42
C PRO A 389 -0.55 -27.99 9.04
N LEU A 390 -1.01 -28.24 10.28
CA LEU A 390 -0.80 -29.53 10.95
C LEU A 390 -1.56 -30.67 10.27
N LYS A 391 -2.79 -30.41 9.82
CA LYS A 391 -3.59 -31.38 9.07
C LYS A 391 -2.93 -31.72 7.74
N VAL A 392 -2.45 -30.69 7.03
CA VAL A 392 -1.73 -30.87 5.74
C VAL A 392 -0.47 -31.70 5.94
N ALA A 393 0.36 -31.37 6.92
CA ALA A 393 1.58 -32.11 7.21
C ALA A 393 1.30 -33.58 7.64
N LYS A 394 0.32 -33.78 8.54
CA LYS A 394 -0.08 -35.13 8.98
C LYS A 394 -0.48 -35.98 7.81
N GLN A 395 -1.34 -35.46 6.93
CA GLN A 395 -1.76 -36.22 5.76
C GLN A 395 -0.59 -36.57 4.83
N ALA A 396 0.28 -35.58 4.56
CA ALA A 396 1.44 -35.78 3.71
C ALA A 396 2.42 -36.84 4.27
N LEU A 397 2.62 -36.88 5.59
CA LEU A 397 3.46 -37.90 6.24
C LEU A 397 2.81 -39.29 6.20
N ILE A 398 1.48 -39.36 6.32
CA ILE A 398 0.74 -40.61 6.14
C ILE A 398 0.91 -41.10 4.69
N ASP A 399 0.71 -40.25 3.71
CA ASP A 399 0.84 -40.58 2.29
C ASP A 399 2.27 -41.01 1.93
N LEU A 400 3.28 -40.34 2.54
CA LEU A 400 4.68 -40.75 2.42
C LEU A 400 4.87 -42.20 2.88
N ARG A 401 4.42 -42.54 4.08
CA ARG A 401 4.53 -43.87 4.65
C ARG A 401 3.81 -44.93 3.81
N GLU A 402 2.56 -44.65 3.41
CA GLU A 402 1.75 -45.57 2.62
C GLU A 402 2.38 -45.85 1.25
N ARG A 403 2.97 -44.84 0.60
CA ARG A 403 3.67 -44.96 -0.69
C ARG A 403 4.85 -45.93 -0.63
N TYR A 404 5.65 -45.90 0.43
CA TYR A 404 6.75 -46.84 0.63
C TYR A 404 6.23 -48.23 0.93
N LYS A 405 5.19 -48.36 1.77
CA LYS A 405 4.54 -49.63 2.07
C LYS A 405 3.92 -50.27 0.83
N GLU A 406 3.24 -49.54 -0.03
CA GLU A 406 2.71 -49.99 -1.30
C GLU A 406 3.79 -50.45 -2.26
N ALA A 407 4.97 -49.85 -2.22
CA ALA A 407 6.15 -50.31 -2.95
C ALA A 407 6.75 -51.60 -2.37
N GLY A 408 6.27 -52.07 -1.21
CA GLY A 408 6.79 -53.21 -0.50
C GLY A 408 8.13 -52.98 0.19
N ALA A 409 8.46 -51.69 0.49
CA ALA A 409 9.67 -51.24 1.16
C ALA A 409 9.35 -50.76 2.57
N GLU A 410 10.35 -50.75 3.44
CA GLU A 410 10.31 -50.17 4.78
C GLU A 410 10.97 -48.79 4.74
N LEU A 411 10.33 -47.76 5.34
CA LEU A 411 10.90 -46.44 5.49
C LEU A 411 11.31 -46.21 6.93
N GLU A 412 12.62 -46.02 7.16
CA GLU A 412 13.20 -45.69 8.46
C GLU A 412 13.66 -44.22 8.48
N ILE A 413 12.99 -43.39 9.27
CA ILE A 413 13.41 -41.98 9.48
C ILE A 413 14.43 -41.96 10.61
N LEU A 414 15.69 -41.71 10.24
CA LEU A 414 16.81 -41.68 11.17
C LEU A 414 16.78 -40.44 12.08
N SER A 415 16.37 -39.32 11.53
CA SER A 415 16.18 -38.07 12.28
C SER A 415 15.24 -37.15 11.50
N ALA A 416 14.57 -36.25 12.23
CA ALA A 416 13.73 -35.21 11.63
C ALA A 416 14.10 -33.85 12.21
N GLY A 417 13.92 -32.80 11.38
CA GLY A 417 14.12 -31.41 11.77
C GLY A 417 13.03 -30.51 11.22
N THR A 418 12.74 -29.41 11.93
CA THR A 418 11.76 -28.41 11.53
C THR A 418 12.40 -27.06 11.33
N THR A 419 11.83 -26.24 10.43
CA THR A 419 12.19 -24.85 10.19
C THR A 419 10.92 -24.05 9.77
N GLY A 420 11.07 -22.76 9.56
CA GLY A 420 9.99 -21.86 9.17
C GLY A 420 9.21 -21.28 10.35
N TYR A 421 8.25 -20.39 10.08
CA TYR A 421 7.45 -19.72 11.12
C TYR A 421 6.71 -20.66 12.08
N GLY A 422 6.29 -21.81 11.59
CA GLY A 422 5.59 -22.84 12.36
C GLY A 422 6.52 -23.87 13.00
N GLU A 423 7.84 -23.68 12.99
CA GLU A 423 8.83 -24.70 13.45
C GLU A 423 8.52 -25.25 14.84
N MET A 424 8.22 -24.38 15.81
CA MET A 424 7.92 -24.78 17.18
C MET A 424 6.58 -25.50 17.30
N LEU A 425 5.59 -25.13 16.52
CA LEU A 425 4.29 -25.81 16.46
C LEU A 425 4.47 -27.24 15.97
N PHE A 426 5.19 -27.42 14.87
CA PHE A 426 5.45 -28.74 14.28
C PHE A 426 6.38 -29.58 15.15
N SER A 427 7.41 -28.96 15.73
CA SER A 427 8.31 -29.61 16.69
C SER A 427 7.52 -30.23 17.84
N LYS A 428 6.59 -29.48 18.44
CA LYS A 428 5.75 -29.98 19.54
C LYS A 428 4.72 -31.02 19.06
N ALA A 429 4.07 -30.79 17.91
CA ALA A 429 3.01 -31.65 17.42
C ALA A 429 3.51 -33.05 16.99
N PHE A 430 4.73 -33.14 16.47
CA PHE A 430 5.35 -34.37 15.96
C PHE A 430 6.49 -34.89 16.82
N ASP A 431 6.73 -34.31 18.02
CA ASP A 431 7.84 -34.64 18.94
C ASP A 431 9.22 -34.61 18.26
N ILE A 432 9.43 -33.60 17.37
CA ILE A 432 10.70 -33.38 16.68
C ILE A 432 11.56 -32.47 17.52
N LYS A 433 12.74 -32.94 17.97
CA LYS A 433 13.63 -32.18 18.86
C LYS A 433 14.57 -31.23 18.11
N ASN A 434 14.86 -31.53 16.86
CA ASN A 434 15.77 -30.70 16.06
C ASN A 434 14.95 -29.62 15.33
N HIS A 435 15.33 -28.39 15.53
CA HIS A 435 14.80 -27.24 14.79
C HIS A 435 15.91 -26.28 14.44
N THR A 436 15.75 -25.52 13.38
CA THR A 436 16.73 -24.51 12.96
C THR A 436 16.03 -23.30 12.39
N VAL A 437 16.63 -22.14 12.60
CA VAL A 437 16.10 -20.89 12.05
C VAL A 437 16.13 -20.93 10.51
N GLU A 438 15.07 -20.47 9.89
CA GLU A 438 14.87 -20.50 8.44
C GLU A 438 16.03 -19.90 7.65
N THR A 439 16.62 -18.78 8.10
CA THR A 439 17.78 -18.16 7.46
C THR A 439 18.99 -19.09 7.40
N VAL A 440 19.24 -19.86 8.47
CA VAL A 440 20.34 -20.84 8.52
C VAL A 440 20.04 -22.01 7.57
N ALA A 441 18.79 -22.47 7.51
CA ALA A 441 18.39 -23.53 6.58
C ALA A 441 18.59 -23.09 5.13
N HIS A 442 18.22 -21.87 4.77
CA HIS A 442 18.46 -21.29 3.44
C HIS A 442 19.94 -21.27 3.06
N VAL A 443 20.80 -20.79 3.97
CA VAL A 443 22.25 -20.74 3.72
C VAL A 443 22.82 -22.14 3.48
N ARG A 444 22.50 -23.10 4.33
CA ARG A 444 22.95 -24.49 4.17
C ARG A 444 22.51 -25.13 2.86
N ALA A 445 21.28 -24.86 2.44
CA ALA A 445 20.79 -25.34 1.16
C ALA A 445 21.47 -24.66 -0.02
N ALA A 446 21.70 -23.34 0.05
CA ALA A 446 22.36 -22.59 -1.01
C ALA A 446 23.81 -23.04 -1.22
N GLU A 447 24.59 -23.21 -0.14
CA GLU A 447 25.99 -23.67 -0.19
C GLU A 447 26.15 -25.03 -0.87
N LYS A 448 25.13 -25.91 -0.74
CA LYS A 448 25.13 -27.20 -1.41
C LYS A 448 25.13 -27.11 -2.93
N TYR A 449 24.43 -26.10 -3.48
CA TYR A 449 24.23 -25.96 -4.93
C TYR A 449 25.13 -24.89 -5.55
N ILE A 450 25.51 -23.87 -4.79
CA ILE A 450 26.30 -22.73 -5.24
C ILE A 450 27.46 -22.52 -4.27
N GLN A 451 28.64 -23.01 -4.65
CA GLN A 451 29.86 -22.71 -3.91
C GLN A 451 30.17 -21.21 -3.99
N ASP A 452 30.62 -20.64 -2.89
CA ASP A 452 30.95 -19.21 -2.76
C ASP A 452 29.76 -18.27 -3.02
N ALA A 453 28.55 -18.68 -2.68
CA ALA A 453 27.39 -17.79 -2.69
C ALA A 453 27.66 -16.59 -1.76
N SER A 454 27.48 -15.37 -2.28
CA SER A 454 27.65 -14.12 -1.52
C SER A 454 26.33 -13.45 -1.17
N PHE A 455 25.25 -13.83 -1.86
CA PHE A 455 23.94 -13.24 -1.66
C PHE A 455 22.81 -14.24 -1.88
N ILE A 456 21.85 -14.25 -0.97
CA ILE A 456 20.61 -15.04 -1.09
C ILE A 456 19.43 -14.08 -1.01
N LEU A 457 18.56 -14.12 -2.02
CA LEU A 457 17.27 -13.45 -2.00
C LEU A 457 16.17 -14.50 -1.91
N ASP A 458 15.51 -14.56 -0.76
CA ASP A 458 14.32 -15.37 -0.54
C ASP A 458 13.08 -14.48 -0.62
N ILE A 459 12.12 -14.87 -1.47
CA ILE A 459 10.82 -14.23 -1.58
C ILE A 459 9.77 -15.27 -1.15
N GLY A 460 9.39 -15.21 0.11
CA GLY A 460 8.41 -16.08 0.72
C GLY A 460 6.96 -15.67 0.40
N GLY A 461 6.01 -16.39 1.01
CA GLY A 461 4.58 -16.09 0.87
C GLY A 461 4.18 -14.76 1.51
N GLN A 462 4.68 -14.47 2.70
CA GLN A 462 4.32 -13.27 3.48
C GLN A 462 5.52 -12.43 3.92
N ASP A 463 6.72 -12.90 3.70
CA ASP A 463 7.94 -12.21 4.04
C ASP A 463 8.94 -12.26 2.89
N MET A 464 10.03 -11.54 3.04
CA MET A 464 11.17 -11.55 2.14
C MET A 464 12.45 -11.36 2.95
N LYS A 465 13.48 -12.10 2.57
CA LYS A 465 14.78 -12.04 3.21
C LYS A 465 15.88 -11.80 2.18
N ALA A 466 16.76 -10.86 2.47
CA ALA A 466 18.00 -10.65 1.76
C ALA A 466 19.15 -10.98 2.72
N ILE A 467 19.99 -11.94 2.37
CA ILE A 467 21.05 -12.49 3.23
C ILE A 467 22.38 -12.31 2.50
N TRP A 468 23.33 -11.62 3.13
CA TRP A 468 24.70 -11.48 2.61
C TRP A 468 25.63 -12.47 3.30
N LEU A 469 26.49 -13.06 2.51
CA LEU A 469 27.42 -14.09 2.94
C LEU A 469 28.87 -13.70 2.60
N GLU A 470 29.79 -14.00 3.51
CA GLU A 470 31.22 -14.01 3.25
C GLU A 470 31.80 -15.33 3.75
N ASN A 471 32.41 -16.10 2.86
CA ASN A 471 32.97 -17.41 3.16
C ASN A 471 32.00 -18.35 3.88
N GLY A 472 30.73 -18.36 3.47
CA GLY A 472 29.67 -19.18 4.07
C GLY A 472 29.12 -18.66 5.41
N VAL A 473 29.59 -17.50 5.87
CA VAL A 473 29.12 -16.87 7.11
C VAL A 473 28.16 -15.73 6.79
N ILE A 474 27.05 -15.69 7.49
CA ILE A 474 26.07 -14.59 7.36
C ILE A 474 26.68 -13.31 7.92
N THR A 475 26.84 -12.28 7.08
CA THR A 475 27.36 -10.97 7.48
C THR A 475 26.26 -9.94 7.67
N ASN A 476 25.15 -10.06 6.94
CA ASN A 476 24.00 -9.16 7.07
C ASN A 476 22.70 -9.87 6.68
N ILE A 477 21.60 -9.47 7.30
CA ILE A 477 20.25 -9.93 6.98
C ILE A 477 19.32 -8.71 6.95
N LEU A 478 18.55 -8.58 5.88
CA LEU A 478 17.41 -7.66 5.84
C LEU A 478 16.12 -8.47 5.68
N LEU A 479 15.15 -8.17 6.54
CA LEU A 479 13.84 -8.82 6.56
C LEU A 479 12.76 -7.80 6.22
N ASN A 480 11.81 -8.20 5.40
CA ASN A 480 10.56 -7.47 5.20
C ASN A 480 9.38 -8.35 5.60
N GLU A 481 9.01 -8.30 6.85
CA GLU A 481 7.83 -9.00 7.41
C GLU A 481 6.61 -8.07 7.52
N ALA A 482 6.82 -6.77 7.34
CA ALA A 482 5.80 -5.76 7.60
C ALA A 482 4.94 -5.40 6.37
N CYS A 483 5.36 -5.82 5.17
CA CYS A 483 4.72 -5.40 3.94
C CYS A 483 4.63 -6.53 2.91
N SER A 484 3.43 -6.87 2.48
CA SER A 484 3.18 -7.88 1.45
C SER A 484 3.65 -7.48 0.04
N SER A 485 3.96 -6.20 -0.20
CA SER A 485 4.25 -5.69 -1.55
C SER A 485 5.58 -6.17 -2.16
N GLY A 486 6.34 -7.00 -1.45
CA GLY A 486 7.53 -7.68 -1.96
C GLY A 486 7.44 -9.21 -1.89
N CYS A 487 6.28 -9.75 -1.54
CA CYS A 487 6.09 -11.17 -1.22
C CYS A 487 5.13 -11.87 -2.18
N GLY A 488 5.08 -13.20 -2.12
CA GLY A 488 4.22 -14.02 -2.97
C GLY A 488 2.73 -13.72 -2.82
N SER A 489 2.26 -13.43 -1.60
CA SER A 489 0.86 -13.07 -1.31
C SER A 489 0.38 -11.83 -2.08
N PHE A 490 1.29 -10.92 -2.44
CA PHE A 490 0.98 -9.79 -3.32
C PHE A 490 0.51 -10.27 -4.71
N LEU A 491 1.31 -11.12 -5.35
CA LEU A 491 0.95 -11.66 -6.68
C LEU A 491 -0.30 -12.54 -6.62
N GLU A 492 -0.40 -13.38 -5.60
CA GLU A 492 -1.51 -14.31 -5.41
C GLU A 492 -2.84 -13.58 -5.23
N ASN A 493 -2.87 -12.51 -4.44
CA ASN A 493 -4.05 -11.69 -4.22
C ASN A 493 -4.53 -11.04 -5.53
N PHE A 494 -3.62 -10.42 -6.30
CA PHE A 494 -3.99 -9.81 -7.57
C PHE A 494 -4.29 -10.81 -8.68
N ALA A 495 -3.58 -11.92 -8.75
CA ALA A 495 -3.91 -13.00 -9.67
C ALA A 495 -5.33 -13.53 -9.43
N SER A 496 -5.71 -13.73 -8.17
CA SER A 496 -7.07 -14.13 -7.78
C SER A 496 -8.11 -13.09 -8.23
N SER A 497 -7.84 -11.79 -8.02
CA SER A 497 -8.77 -10.72 -8.45
C SER A 497 -8.90 -10.60 -9.98
N LEU A 498 -7.87 -11.00 -10.72
CA LEU A 498 -7.86 -11.08 -12.18
C LEU A 498 -8.32 -12.45 -12.71
N HIS A 499 -8.76 -13.37 -11.83
CA HIS A 499 -9.15 -14.75 -12.15
C HIS A 499 -8.03 -15.57 -12.82
N ILE A 500 -6.77 -15.29 -12.45
CA ILE A 500 -5.59 -16.00 -12.93
C ILE A 500 -5.14 -17.01 -11.87
N PRO A 501 -5.08 -18.30 -12.16
CA PRO A 501 -4.52 -19.27 -11.22
C PRO A 501 -3.06 -18.97 -10.88
N THR A 502 -2.66 -19.12 -9.61
CA THR A 502 -1.29 -18.80 -9.14
C THR A 502 -0.20 -19.46 -9.99
N LYS A 503 -0.41 -20.71 -10.41
CA LYS A 503 0.52 -21.45 -11.30
C LYS A 503 0.68 -20.87 -12.71
N GLU A 504 -0.25 -20.03 -13.17
CA GLU A 504 -0.25 -19.41 -14.49
C GLU A 504 0.31 -17.98 -14.49
N ILE A 505 0.66 -17.42 -13.32
CA ILE A 505 1.14 -16.03 -13.18
C ILE A 505 2.32 -15.74 -14.11
N ALA A 506 3.37 -16.56 -14.06
CA ALA A 506 4.57 -16.35 -14.89
C ALA A 506 4.26 -16.44 -16.38
N LYS A 507 3.47 -17.44 -16.80
CA LYS A 507 3.07 -17.62 -18.19
C LYS A 507 2.26 -16.44 -18.70
N THR A 508 1.31 -15.95 -17.89
CA THR A 508 0.49 -14.78 -18.20
C THR A 508 1.36 -13.53 -18.33
N ALA A 509 2.23 -13.26 -17.35
CA ALA A 509 3.13 -12.12 -17.39
C ALA A 509 4.09 -12.13 -18.61
N PHE A 510 4.64 -13.31 -18.96
CA PHE A 510 5.54 -13.48 -20.10
C PHE A 510 4.85 -13.38 -21.47
N SER A 511 3.53 -13.39 -21.52
CA SER A 511 2.77 -13.19 -22.76
C SER A 511 2.46 -11.70 -23.03
N SER A 512 2.72 -10.82 -22.05
CA SER A 512 2.48 -9.38 -22.18
C SER A 512 3.31 -8.75 -23.30
N LYS A 513 2.66 -7.93 -24.11
CA LYS A 513 3.29 -7.13 -25.17
C LYS A 513 3.51 -5.67 -24.77
N ASN A 514 2.76 -5.20 -23.78
CA ASN A 514 2.78 -3.80 -23.34
C ASN A 514 2.56 -3.71 -21.82
N PRO A 515 3.54 -4.13 -21.01
CA PRO A 515 3.40 -4.19 -19.56
C PRO A 515 2.93 -2.87 -18.96
N ALA A 516 2.03 -2.95 -17.99
CA ALA A 516 1.59 -1.78 -17.22
C ALA A 516 2.72 -1.21 -16.36
N VAL A 517 2.79 0.12 -16.24
CA VAL A 517 3.72 0.81 -15.33
C VAL A 517 2.98 1.10 -14.04
N LEU A 518 3.15 0.25 -13.04
CA LEU A 518 2.42 0.33 -11.77
C LEU A 518 3.25 0.96 -10.65
N GLY A 519 4.56 1.10 -10.85
CA GLY A 519 5.51 1.59 -9.86
C GLY A 519 5.63 0.68 -8.63
N SER A 520 6.33 1.16 -7.60
CA SER A 520 6.63 0.42 -6.39
C SER A 520 5.73 0.87 -5.22
N ARG A 521 4.43 0.54 -5.26
CA ARG A 521 3.46 0.93 -4.22
C ARG A 521 3.02 -0.26 -3.36
N CYS A 522 2.41 0.05 -2.22
CA CYS A 522 1.75 -0.92 -1.35
C CYS A 522 0.62 -1.66 -2.12
N THR A 523 0.35 -2.92 -1.75
CA THR A 523 -0.69 -3.78 -2.33
C THR A 523 -2.06 -3.09 -2.38
N VAL A 524 -2.45 -2.40 -1.30
CA VAL A 524 -3.75 -1.72 -1.21
C VAL A 524 -3.84 -0.57 -2.21
N PHE A 525 -2.77 0.20 -2.37
CA PHE A 525 -2.71 1.29 -3.35
C PHE A 525 -2.64 0.81 -4.80
N MET A 526 -2.10 -0.39 -5.00
CA MET A 526 -2.01 -1.00 -6.30
C MET A 526 -3.39 -1.28 -6.93
N ASN A 527 -4.42 -1.55 -6.10
CA ASN A 527 -5.80 -1.71 -6.59
C ASN A 527 -6.27 -0.52 -7.44
N SER A 528 -6.03 0.71 -6.98
CA SER A 528 -6.38 1.91 -7.75
C SER A 528 -5.61 2.01 -9.07
N GLY A 529 -4.31 1.65 -9.04
CA GLY A 529 -3.47 1.60 -10.23
C GLY A 529 -3.98 0.57 -11.26
N ILE A 530 -4.32 -0.63 -10.80
CA ILE A 530 -4.86 -1.70 -11.65
C ILE A 530 -6.19 -1.27 -12.28
N ILE A 531 -7.12 -0.69 -11.51
CA ILE A 531 -8.40 -0.19 -12.04
C ILE A 531 -8.16 0.88 -13.10
N THR A 532 -7.19 1.76 -12.88
CA THR A 532 -6.79 2.78 -13.86
C THR A 532 -6.27 2.13 -15.14
N GLU A 533 -5.36 1.17 -15.03
CA GLU A 533 -4.80 0.47 -16.19
C GLU A 533 -5.85 -0.37 -16.95
N GLN A 534 -6.78 -1.01 -16.24
CA GLN A 534 -7.93 -1.68 -16.87
C GLN A 534 -8.81 -0.70 -17.65
N ARG A 535 -9.09 0.48 -17.08
CA ARG A 535 -9.84 1.54 -17.78
C ARG A 535 -9.09 2.10 -18.98
N ASN A 536 -7.77 2.11 -18.92
CA ASN A 536 -6.89 2.47 -20.04
C ASN A 536 -6.80 1.36 -21.11
N GLY A 537 -7.49 0.23 -20.94
CA GLY A 537 -7.55 -0.86 -21.92
C GLY A 537 -6.37 -1.82 -21.85
N ARG A 538 -5.58 -1.81 -20.76
CA ARG A 538 -4.53 -2.82 -20.54
C ARG A 538 -5.15 -4.20 -20.31
N THR A 539 -4.52 -5.22 -20.87
CA THR A 539 -4.96 -6.61 -20.68
C THR A 539 -4.54 -7.17 -19.33
N SER A 540 -5.11 -8.30 -18.93
CA SER A 540 -4.70 -8.98 -17.69
C SER A 540 -3.22 -9.40 -17.73
N GLU A 541 -2.70 -9.74 -18.92
CA GLU A 541 -1.29 -10.06 -19.16
C GLU A 541 -0.40 -8.85 -18.91
N ASP A 542 -0.79 -7.67 -19.41
CA ASP A 542 -0.04 -6.43 -19.24
C ASP A 542 -0.01 -5.99 -17.77
N ILE A 543 -1.13 -6.13 -17.07
CA ILE A 543 -1.24 -5.82 -15.64
C ILE A 543 -0.41 -6.81 -14.82
N MET A 544 -0.49 -8.10 -15.11
CA MET A 544 0.29 -9.12 -14.39
C MET A 544 1.79 -8.92 -14.59
N ALA A 545 2.22 -8.55 -15.80
CA ALA A 545 3.61 -8.21 -16.07
C ALA A 545 4.08 -6.98 -15.27
N GLY A 546 3.24 -5.95 -15.16
CA GLY A 546 3.48 -4.78 -14.32
C GLY A 546 3.59 -5.12 -12.84
N LEU A 547 2.73 -6.00 -12.34
CA LEU A 547 2.76 -6.48 -10.95
C LEU A 547 4.05 -7.26 -10.63
N CYS A 548 4.49 -8.14 -11.51
CA CYS A 548 5.75 -8.86 -11.35
C CYS A 548 6.95 -7.90 -11.28
N ARG A 549 6.97 -6.84 -12.10
CA ARG A 549 8.01 -5.80 -12.03
C ARG A 549 7.95 -5.00 -10.76
N SER A 550 6.75 -4.64 -10.32
CA SER A 550 6.54 -3.87 -9.09
C SER A 550 7.13 -4.58 -7.86
N ILE A 551 7.03 -5.91 -7.77
CA ILE A 551 7.68 -6.67 -6.70
C ILE A 551 9.19 -6.45 -6.74
N ILE A 552 9.82 -6.65 -7.90
CA ILE A 552 11.27 -6.51 -8.04
C ILE A 552 11.73 -5.08 -7.71
N GLU A 553 10.99 -4.07 -8.16
CA GLU A 553 11.26 -2.68 -7.78
C GLU A 553 11.15 -2.46 -6.26
N ASN A 554 10.12 -3.00 -5.61
CA ASN A 554 9.97 -2.92 -4.16
C ASN A 554 11.16 -3.58 -3.43
N VAL A 555 11.59 -4.75 -3.88
CA VAL A 555 12.75 -5.47 -3.34
C VAL A 555 13.99 -4.58 -3.37
N PHE A 556 14.36 -4.09 -4.53
CA PHE A 556 15.62 -3.37 -4.70
C PHE A 556 15.60 -1.94 -4.18
N THR A 557 14.47 -1.23 -4.28
CA THR A 557 14.39 0.19 -3.89
C THR A 557 14.05 0.39 -2.42
N LYS A 558 13.25 -0.49 -1.82
CA LYS A 558 12.75 -0.29 -0.45
C LYS A 558 13.41 -1.19 0.57
N VAL A 559 13.74 -2.43 0.20
CA VAL A 559 14.31 -3.41 1.14
C VAL A 559 15.82 -3.42 1.06
N ILE A 560 16.38 -3.84 -0.07
CA ILE A 560 17.82 -4.00 -0.24
C ILE A 560 18.51 -2.63 -0.39
N ARG A 561 17.85 -1.68 -1.04
CA ARG A 561 18.32 -0.30 -1.26
C ARG A 561 19.68 -0.23 -1.95
N VAL A 562 19.92 -1.12 -2.91
CA VAL A 562 21.12 -1.09 -3.74
C VAL A 562 20.84 -0.43 -5.09
N SER A 563 21.77 0.40 -5.54
CA SER A 563 21.73 1.05 -6.86
C SER A 563 22.48 0.26 -7.93
N ASN A 564 23.37 -0.63 -7.54
CA ASN A 564 24.16 -1.48 -8.42
C ASN A 564 24.04 -2.95 -8.02
N LEU A 565 23.47 -3.78 -8.92
CA LEU A 565 23.30 -5.21 -8.67
C LEU A 565 24.61 -5.98 -8.61
N ASP A 566 25.67 -5.51 -9.29
CA ASP A 566 26.99 -6.14 -9.28
C ASP A 566 27.61 -6.17 -7.86
N SER A 567 27.17 -5.25 -6.98
CA SER A 567 27.59 -5.21 -5.58
C SER A 567 27.06 -6.37 -4.73
N LEU A 568 26.08 -7.12 -5.22
CA LEU A 568 25.53 -8.30 -4.53
C LEU A 568 26.41 -9.54 -4.73
N GLY A 569 27.23 -9.54 -5.78
CA GLY A 569 28.14 -10.64 -6.10
C GLY A 569 27.42 -11.85 -6.72
N LYS A 570 27.70 -13.05 -6.19
CA LYS A 570 27.25 -14.33 -6.74
C LYS A 570 26.08 -14.91 -5.97
#